data_b0a8dc5a69ea31ddfd50338b5afca45a
#
_entry.id   b0a8dc5a69ea31ddfd50338b5afca45a
#
_cell.length_a   1.000
_cell.length_b   1.000
_cell.length_c   1.000
_cell.angle_alpha   90.00
_cell.angle_beta   90.00
_cell.angle_gamma   90.00
#
_symmetry.space_group_name_H-M   'P 1'
#
loop_
_entity.id
_entity.type
_entity.pdbx_description
1 polymer ?
#
loop_
_entity_poly.entity_id
_entity_poly.type
_entity_poly.pdbx_seq_one_letter_code
_entity_poly.pdbx_strand_id
1 'polypeptide(L)'
;MSSQQTSSALPPVFVALDMNEGAVSPLLGTLDGLNVGYKIGMELFYQSGADLVRRMAQDHAIFLDLKLHDIPNTVQSAAARIADMGVRVTTVHAAGGGAMLAGLPALERDDFQFLAVTVLTSMKAEDLRGLGVSDDNPQNRVQHLFNLARDNGITGFICSPLEVEGLHAELPSGTFITPGVRPAGASLDDQNRVATPLQAKQSGATSLVIGRPITRAPDPRAAAQDRK
;
A
#
# COMPACT_ATOMS: atom_id res chain seq x y z
N MET A 1 27.53 -3.35 -16.55
CA MET A 1 26.08 -3.64 -16.60
C MET A 1 25.80 -4.68 -15.54
N SER A 2 25.52 -4.24 -14.31
CA SER A 2 25.14 -5.14 -13.21
C SER A 2 23.63 -5.39 -13.31
N SER A 3 23.26 -6.59 -13.74
CA SER A 3 21.90 -7.11 -13.56
C SER A 3 21.65 -7.27 -12.07
N GLN A 4 21.05 -6.27 -11.44
CA GLN A 4 20.43 -6.49 -10.13
C GLN A 4 19.31 -7.49 -10.36
N GLN A 5 19.51 -8.73 -9.90
CA GLN A 5 18.44 -9.68 -9.71
C GLN A 5 17.39 -9.00 -8.82
N THR A 6 16.23 -8.68 -9.40
CA THR A 6 15.08 -8.18 -8.65
C THR A 6 14.68 -9.28 -7.68
N SER A 7 15.03 -9.11 -6.41
CA SER A 7 14.55 -9.97 -5.32
C SER A 7 13.02 -10.03 -5.41
N SER A 8 12.45 -11.23 -5.32
CA SER A 8 10.98 -11.41 -5.26
C SER A 8 10.37 -10.73 -4.03
N ALA A 9 11.16 -10.50 -3.00
CA ALA A 9 10.73 -9.83 -1.77
C ALA A 9 10.45 -8.33 -1.99
N LEU A 10 9.37 -7.85 -1.37
CA LEU A 10 9.04 -6.42 -1.35
C LEU A 10 10.06 -5.63 -0.52
N PRO A 11 10.33 -4.36 -0.87
CA PRO A 11 11.19 -3.51 -0.07
C PRO A 11 10.56 -3.25 1.31
N PRO A 12 11.37 -3.04 2.36
CA PRO A 12 10.85 -2.82 3.71
C PRO A 12 10.06 -1.52 3.88
N VAL A 13 10.26 -0.56 2.97
CA VAL A 13 9.58 0.73 2.95
C VAL A 13 9.21 1.10 1.52
N PHE A 14 7.98 1.54 1.33
CA PHE A 14 7.53 2.30 0.17
C PHE A 14 7.43 3.78 0.53
N VAL A 15 8.20 4.63 -0.12
CA VAL A 15 8.13 6.07 0.04
C VAL A 15 6.94 6.61 -0.75
N ALA A 16 5.98 7.26 -0.08
CA ALA A 16 4.81 7.81 -0.75
C ALA A 16 5.18 9.11 -1.49
N LEU A 17 4.97 9.10 -2.81
CA LEU A 17 5.23 10.23 -3.71
C LEU A 17 3.97 11.10 -3.88
N ASP A 18 3.43 11.60 -2.75
CA ASP A 18 2.30 12.53 -2.76
C ASP A 18 2.85 13.95 -3.02
N MET A 19 3.27 14.21 -4.28
CA MET A 19 3.96 15.43 -4.73
C MET A 19 3.87 15.60 -6.25
N ASN A 20 4.22 16.81 -6.73
CA ASN A 20 4.30 17.07 -8.17
C ASN A 20 5.44 16.30 -8.85
N GLU A 21 5.25 15.92 -10.12
CA GLU A 21 6.23 15.14 -10.91
C GLU A 21 7.64 15.75 -10.90
N GLY A 22 7.75 17.08 -10.98
CA GLY A 22 9.05 17.77 -10.97
C GLY A 22 9.89 17.55 -9.72
N ALA A 23 9.24 17.19 -8.58
CA ALA A 23 9.92 16.89 -7.32
C ALA A 23 10.35 15.40 -7.20
N VAL A 24 9.84 14.53 -8.07
CA VAL A 24 10.09 13.08 -7.98
C VAL A 24 11.56 12.77 -8.27
N SER A 25 12.09 13.18 -9.41
CA SER A 25 13.46 12.86 -9.85
C SER A 25 14.54 13.30 -8.85
N PRO A 26 14.50 14.52 -8.27
CA PRO A 26 15.43 14.90 -7.21
C PRO A 26 15.38 13.99 -5.98
N LEU A 27 14.17 13.60 -5.57
CA LEU A 27 14.00 12.71 -4.42
C LEU A 27 14.55 11.31 -4.70
N LEU A 28 14.27 10.75 -5.90
CA LEU A 28 14.84 9.46 -6.31
C LEU A 28 16.37 9.49 -6.26
N GLY A 29 17.02 10.54 -6.77
CA GLY A 29 18.47 10.72 -6.71
C GLY A 29 18.99 10.77 -5.27
N THR A 30 18.28 11.43 -4.36
CA THR A 30 18.64 11.49 -2.93
C THR A 30 18.57 10.11 -2.27
N LEU A 31 17.61 9.27 -2.65
CA LEU A 31 17.38 7.94 -2.06
C LEU A 31 18.09 6.81 -2.82
N ASP A 32 18.85 7.12 -3.87
CA ASP A 32 19.53 6.13 -4.69
C ASP A 32 20.42 5.19 -3.86
N GLY A 33 20.43 3.92 -4.20
CA GLY A 33 21.18 2.87 -3.48
C GLY A 33 20.55 2.42 -2.15
N LEU A 34 19.42 3.00 -1.71
CA LEU A 34 18.67 2.49 -0.56
C LEU A 34 17.69 1.37 -0.99
N ASN A 35 17.50 0.39 -0.11
CA ASN A 35 16.47 -0.64 -0.31
C ASN A 35 15.08 -0.08 0.05
N VAL A 36 14.55 0.74 -0.84
CA VAL A 36 13.20 1.33 -0.76
C VAL A 36 12.47 1.17 -2.09
N GLY A 37 11.15 1.08 -2.04
CA GLY A 37 10.27 1.23 -3.19
C GLY A 37 9.53 2.57 -3.14
N TYR A 38 8.69 2.81 -4.12
CA TYR A 38 7.95 4.06 -4.22
C TYR A 38 6.46 3.79 -4.41
N LYS A 39 5.62 4.47 -3.61
CA LYS A 39 4.17 4.45 -3.79
C LYS A 39 3.74 5.63 -4.64
N ILE A 40 3.13 5.34 -5.77
CA ILE A 40 2.47 6.32 -6.64
C ILE A 40 0.98 6.31 -6.30
N GLY A 41 0.48 7.38 -5.71
CA GLY A 41 -0.93 7.59 -5.41
C GLY A 41 -1.69 8.28 -6.55
N MET A 42 -2.98 8.54 -6.34
CA MET A 42 -3.87 9.14 -7.34
C MET A 42 -3.38 10.53 -7.81
N GLU A 43 -2.87 11.37 -6.90
CA GLU A 43 -2.39 12.71 -7.24
C GLU A 43 -1.34 12.66 -8.35
N LEU A 44 -0.24 11.95 -8.12
CA LEU A 44 0.86 11.84 -9.08
C LEU A 44 0.44 11.04 -10.33
N PHE A 45 -0.37 10.00 -10.18
CA PHE A 45 -0.85 9.21 -11.32
C PHE A 45 -1.74 10.03 -12.26
N TYR A 46 -2.68 10.81 -11.73
CA TYR A 46 -3.54 11.65 -12.56
C TYR A 46 -2.81 12.83 -13.20
N GLN A 47 -1.71 13.27 -12.61
CA GLN A 47 -0.84 14.28 -13.20
C GLN A 47 -0.01 13.72 -14.36
N SER A 48 0.60 12.54 -14.17
CA SER A 48 1.72 12.06 -15.02
C SER A 48 1.40 10.78 -15.80
N GLY A 49 0.33 10.10 -15.47
CA GLY A 49 -0.19 8.93 -16.17
C GLY A 49 0.66 7.67 -16.09
N ALA A 50 0.28 6.70 -16.92
CA ALA A 50 0.87 5.36 -16.93
C ALA A 50 2.34 5.35 -17.40
N ASP A 51 2.77 6.32 -18.18
CA ASP A 51 4.13 6.35 -18.71
C ASP A 51 5.17 6.66 -17.62
N LEU A 52 4.84 7.51 -16.65
CA LEU A 52 5.68 7.69 -15.46
C LEU A 52 5.82 6.38 -14.70
N VAL A 53 4.71 5.68 -14.47
CA VAL A 53 4.71 4.38 -13.75
C VAL A 53 5.62 3.39 -14.45
N ARG A 54 5.48 3.20 -15.76
CA ARG A 54 6.31 2.26 -16.54
C ARG A 54 7.80 2.63 -16.50
N ARG A 55 8.14 3.92 -16.64
CA ARG A 55 9.54 4.36 -16.54
C ARG A 55 10.13 4.04 -15.18
N MET A 56 9.41 4.37 -14.10
CA MET A 56 9.89 4.11 -12.75
C MET A 56 9.98 2.63 -12.42
N ALA A 57 9.06 1.80 -12.94
CA ALA A 57 9.04 0.36 -12.70
C ALA A 57 10.23 -0.40 -13.34
N GLN A 58 10.97 0.22 -14.27
CA GLN A 58 12.17 -0.37 -14.86
C GLN A 58 13.30 -0.52 -13.83
N ASP A 59 13.42 0.44 -12.92
CA ASP A 59 14.55 0.53 -11.99
C ASP A 59 14.13 0.41 -10.51
N HIS A 60 12.83 0.51 -10.21
CA HIS A 60 12.32 0.60 -8.85
C HIS A 60 11.13 -0.32 -8.59
N ALA A 61 11.01 -0.81 -7.37
CA ALA A 61 9.80 -1.47 -6.91
C ALA A 61 8.67 -0.44 -6.75
N ILE A 62 7.61 -0.54 -7.55
CA ILE A 62 6.48 0.40 -7.55
C ILE A 62 5.25 -0.23 -6.89
N PHE A 63 4.68 0.52 -5.98
CA PHE A 63 3.35 0.33 -5.42
C PHE A 63 2.39 1.34 -6.06
N LEU A 64 1.50 0.89 -6.94
CA LEU A 64 0.48 1.76 -7.56
C LEU A 64 -0.80 1.75 -6.74
N ASP A 65 -1.07 2.85 -6.03
CA ASP A 65 -2.15 2.95 -5.05
C ASP A 65 -3.35 3.74 -5.60
N LEU A 66 -4.15 3.11 -6.47
CA LEU A 66 -5.33 3.72 -7.11
C LEU A 66 -6.66 3.27 -6.49
N LYS A 67 -6.64 2.29 -5.57
CA LYS A 67 -7.81 1.80 -4.84
C LYS A 67 -8.99 1.42 -5.76
N LEU A 68 -8.73 0.50 -6.69
CA LEU A 68 -9.72 0.03 -7.66
C LEU A 68 -11.03 -0.37 -6.98
N HIS A 69 -12.15 0.18 -7.45
CA HIS A 69 -13.48 -0.07 -6.92
C HIS A 69 -14.53 0.26 -7.98
N ASP A 70 -15.01 -0.75 -8.68
CA ASP A 70 -15.99 -0.63 -9.76
C ASP A 70 -16.65 -2.00 -10.00
N ILE A 71 -17.49 -2.15 -11.00
CA ILE A 71 -18.05 -3.46 -11.40
C ILE A 71 -16.93 -4.44 -11.79
N PRO A 72 -17.14 -5.76 -11.61
CA PRO A 72 -16.07 -6.77 -11.76
C PRO A 72 -15.28 -6.68 -13.05
N ASN A 73 -15.94 -6.56 -14.19
CA ASN A 73 -15.27 -6.50 -15.50
C ASN A 73 -14.36 -5.27 -15.66
N THR A 74 -14.79 -4.11 -15.17
CA THR A 74 -13.99 -2.87 -15.20
C THR A 74 -12.73 -3.02 -14.36
N VAL A 75 -12.88 -3.55 -13.12
CA VAL A 75 -11.75 -3.74 -12.21
C VAL A 75 -10.76 -4.75 -12.78
N GLN A 76 -11.23 -5.91 -13.31
CA GLN A 76 -10.34 -6.92 -13.92
C GLN A 76 -9.59 -6.37 -15.14
N SER A 77 -10.27 -5.62 -16.00
CA SER A 77 -9.65 -5.00 -17.17
C SER A 77 -8.59 -3.97 -16.78
N ALA A 78 -8.88 -3.10 -15.79
CA ALA A 78 -7.92 -2.13 -15.26
C ALA A 78 -6.74 -2.83 -14.58
N ALA A 79 -7.01 -3.85 -13.78
CA ALA A 79 -6.01 -4.64 -13.08
C ALA A 79 -5.01 -5.32 -14.03
N ALA A 80 -5.49 -5.90 -15.13
CA ALA A 80 -4.64 -6.47 -16.17
C ALA A 80 -3.69 -5.42 -16.78
N ARG A 81 -4.20 -4.21 -17.05
CA ARG A 81 -3.36 -3.12 -17.56
C ARG A 81 -2.33 -2.64 -16.54
N ILE A 82 -2.67 -2.63 -15.26
CA ILE A 82 -1.75 -2.28 -14.18
C ILE A 82 -0.64 -3.32 -14.06
N ALA A 83 -0.98 -4.61 -14.11
CA ALA A 83 0.01 -5.69 -14.10
C ALA A 83 1.03 -5.57 -15.26
N ASP A 84 0.59 -5.08 -16.42
CA ASP A 84 1.45 -4.86 -17.60
C ASP A 84 2.35 -3.59 -17.48
N MET A 85 2.18 -2.78 -16.43
CA MET A 85 3.06 -1.63 -16.17
C MET A 85 4.36 -2.01 -15.43
N GLY A 86 4.51 -3.24 -14.97
CA GLY A 86 5.68 -3.71 -14.21
C GLY A 86 5.69 -3.30 -12.74
N VAL A 87 4.52 -2.92 -12.19
CA VAL A 87 4.40 -2.60 -10.75
C VAL A 87 4.46 -3.87 -9.90
N ARG A 88 4.90 -3.74 -8.64
CA ARG A 88 5.00 -4.87 -7.71
C ARG A 88 3.69 -5.15 -7.00
N VAL A 89 2.97 -4.11 -6.64
CA VAL A 89 1.69 -4.22 -5.93
C VAL A 89 0.73 -3.12 -6.36
N THR A 90 -0.57 -3.43 -6.31
CA THR A 90 -1.65 -2.45 -6.51
C THR A 90 -2.79 -2.68 -5.53
N THR A 91 -3.62 -1.66 -5.32
CA THR A 91 -4.72 -1.72 -4.35
C THR A 91 -6.07 -1.94 -5.00
N VAL A 92 -6.92 -2.69 -4.29
CA VAL A 92 -8.32 -2.92 -4.60
C VAL A 92 -9.16 -2.82 -3.33
N HIS A 93 -10.35 -2.21 -3.38
CA HIS A 93 -11.23 -2.17 -2.21
C HIS A 93 -11.92 -3.51 -1.97
N ALA A 94 -11.76 -4.09 -0.77
CA ALA A 94 -12.49 -5.29 -0.38
C ALA A 94 -14.02 -5.05 -0.33
N ALA A 95 -14.44 -3.81 -0.08
CA ALA A 95 -15.84 -3.42 -0.07
C ALA A 95 -16.56 -3.53 -1.43
N GLY A 96 -15.82 -3.74 -2.53
CA GLY A 96 -16.39 -4.02 -3.85
C GLY A 96 -17.09 -5.38 -3.96
N GLY A 97 -16.92 -6.24 -2.96
CA GLY A 97 -17.61 -7.54 -2.85
C GLY A 97 -16.88 -8.69 -3.54
N GLY A 98 -17.31 -9.91 -3.21
CA GLY A 98 -16.65 -11.14 -3.67
C GLY A 98 -16.59 -11.27 -5.20
N ALA A 99 -17.64 -10.90 -5.92
CA ALA A 99 -17.68 -10.96 -7.37
C ALA A 99 -16.61 -10.07 -8.04
N MET A 100 -16.29 -8.91 -7.46
CA MET A 100 -15.23 -8.03 -7.94
C MET A 100 -13.84 -8.61 -7.65
N LEU A 101 -13.66 -9.25 -6.51
CA LEU A 101 -12.37 -9.77 -6.05
C LEU A 101 -12.00 -11.09 -6.72
N ALA A 102 -12.96 -11.97 -6.98
CA ALA A 102 -12.75 -13.38 -7.38
C ALA A 102 -11.91 -13.58 -8.66
N GLY A 103 -11.90 -12.62 -9.58
CA GLY A 103 -11.11 -12.72 -10.81
C GLY A 103 -9.68 -12.18 -10.71
N LEU A 104 -9.33 -11.51 -9.62
CA LEU A 104 -8.05 -10.83 -9.48
C LEU A 104 -6.87 -11.76 -9.20
N PRO A 105 -6.98 -12.82 -8.37
CA PRO A 105 -5.85 -13.72 -8.11
C PRO A 105 -5.28 -14.37 -9.38
N ALA A 106 -6.10 -14.59 -10.40
CA ALA A 106 -5.64 -15.12 -11.67
C ALA A 106 -4.71 -14.18 -12.46
N LEU A 107 -4.64 -12.91 -12.10
CA LEU A 107 -3.75 -11.90 -12.68
C LEU A 107 -2.47 -11.72 -11.87
N GLU A 108 -2.35 -12.30 -10.68
CA GLU A 108 -1.14 -12.24 -9.87
C GLU A 108 0.00 -13.03 -10.51
N ARG A 109 1.22 -12.60 -10.28
CA ARG A 109 2.47 -13.20 -10.76
C ARG A 109 3.48 -13.19 -9.62
N ASP A 110 4.60 -13.88 -9.77
CA ASP A 110 5.68 -13.90 -8.76
C ASP A 110 6.19 -12.50 -8.39
N ASP A 111 6.03 -11.55 -9.31
CA ASP A 111 6.48 -10.17 -9.19
C ASP A 111 5.34 -9.15 -9.05
N PHE A 112 4.08 -9.58 -9.04
CA PHE A 112 2.91 -8.70 -8.97
C PHE A 112 1.80 -9.27 -8.08
N GLN A 113 1.30 -8.48 -7.11
CA GLN A 113 0.26 -8.88 -6.17
C GLN A 113 -0.78 -7.77 -5.94
N PHE A 114 -2.04 -8.18 -5.66
CA PHE A 114 -3.08 -7.28 -5.19
C PHE A 114 -3.05 -7.11 -3.68
N LEU A 115 -3.35 -5.88 -3.24
CA LEU A 115 -3.51 -5.54 -1.83
C LEU A 115 -4.96 -5.11 -1.58
N ALA A 116 -5.72 -5.87 -0.82
CA ALA A 116 -7.07 -5.50 -0.43
C ALA A 116 -7.05 -4.38 0.62
N VAL A 117 -7.73 -3.29 0.33
CA VAL A 117 -8.01 -2.21 1.28
C VAL A 117 -9.26 -2.57 2.06
N THR A 118 -9.14 -2.66 3.37
CA THR A 118 -10.26 -2.97 4.28
C THR A 118 -11.03 -1.69 4.64
N VAL A 119 -10.75 -1.10 5.80
CA VAL A 119 -11.31 0.18 6.23
C VAL A 119 -10.23 1.24 6.14
N LEU A 120 -10.54 2.38 5.51
CA LEU A 120 -9.58 3.48 5.41
C LEU A 120 -9.17 3.95 6.82
N THR A 121 -7.89 4.23 7.02
CA THR A 121 -7.33 4.60 8.33
C THR A 121 -7.89 5.93 8.88
N SER A 122 -8.52 6.74 8.02
CA SER A 122 -9.21 7.97 8.39
C SER A 122 -10.64 7.75 8.88
N MET A 123 -11.26 6.59 8.57
CA MET A 123 -12.66 6.32 8.91
C MET A 123 -12.85 5.99 10.39
N LYS A 124 -13.93 6.53 10.95
CA LYS A 124 -14.41 6.29 12.31
C LYS A 124 -15.74 5.52 12.28
N ALA A 125 -16.21 5.12 13.46
CA ALA A 125 -17.51 4.46 13.61
C ALA A 125 -18.69 5.28 13.02
N GLU A 126 -18.64 6.61 13.13
CA GLU A 126 -19.65 7.51 12.59
C GLU A 126 -19.73 7.44 11.07
N ASP A 127 -18.58 7.34 10.39
CA ASP A 127 -18.51 7.22 8.94
C ASP A 127 -19.10 5.89 8.46
N LEU A 128 -18.85 4.80 9.20
CA LEU A 128 -19.43 3.48 8.90
C LEU A 128 -20.96 3.49 9.07
N ARG A 129 -21.47 4.14 10.15
CA ARG A 129 -22.93 4.33 10.31
C ARG A 129 -23.52 5.13 9.16
N GLY A 130 -22.85 6.20 8.74
CA GLY A 130 -23.26 7.00 7.59
C GLY A 130 -23.36 6.21 6.28
N LEU A 131 -22.57 5.15 6.13
CA LEU A 131 -22.64 4.22 5.02
C LEU A 131 -23.70 3.10 5.19
N GLY A 132 -24.47 3.11 6.26
CA GLY A 132 -25.48 2.09 6.54
C GLY A 132 -24.89 0.75 7.02
N VAL A 133 -23.67 0.74 7.52
CA VAL A 133 -23.05 -0.46 8.11
C VAL A 133 -23.66 -0.67 9.48
N SER A 134 -24.36 -1.80 9.70
CA SER A 134 -25.07 -2.10 10.94
C SER A 134 -24.13 -2.32 12.14
N ASP A 135 -22.98 -2.95 11.92
CA ASP A 135 -21.89 -3.04 12.90
C ASP A 135 -20.88 -1.94 12.59
N ASP A 136 -20.97 -0.83 13.33
CA ASP A 136 -20.14 0.34 13.16
C ASP A 136 -18.78 0.25 13.88
N ASN A 137 -18.45 -0.90 14.48
CA ASN A 137 -17.13 -1.14 15.04
C ASN A 137 -16.10 -1.30 13.91
N PRO A 138 -15.12 -0.37 13.77
CA PRO A 138 -14.15 -0.45 12.69
C PRO A 138 -13.34 -1.75 12.66
N GLN A 139 -13.03 -2.33 13.83
CA GLN A 139 -12.28 -3.59 13.92
C GLN A 139 -13.08 -4.76 13.36
N ASN A 140 -14.38 -4.87 13.71
CA ASN A 140 -15.26 -5.90 13.18
C ASN A 140 -15.42 -5.74 11.66
N ARG A 141 -15.52 -4.50 11.18
CA ARG A 141 -15.60 -4.22 9.75
C ARG A 141 -14.30 -4.59 9.03
N VAL A 142 -13.14 -4.29 9.59
CA VAL A 142 -11.84 -4.73 9.06
C VAL A 142 -11.80 -6.24 8.97
N GLN A 143 -12.15 -6.95 10.02
CA GLN A 143 -12.16 -8.42 10.06
C GLN A 143 -13.10 -9.01 9.00
N HIS A 144 -14.31 -8.45 8.85
CA HIS A 144 -15.25 -8.89 7.82
C HIS A 144 -14.68 -8.73 6.40
N LEU A 145 -14.09 -7.56 6.09
CA LEU A 145 -13.52 -7.28 4.77
C LEU A 145 -12.24 -8.08 4.51
N PHE A 146 -11.43 -8.33 5.54
CA PHE A 146 -10.27 -9.22 5.47
C PHE A 146 -10.72 -10.64 5.09
N ASN A 147 -11.68 -11.21 5.81
CA ASN A 147 -12.21 -12.54 5.52
C ASN A 147 -12.78 -12.62 4.10
N LEU A 148 -13.59 -11.62 3.70
CA LEU A 148 -14.14 -11.54 2.35
C LEU A 148 -13.06 -11.57 1.27
N ALA A 149 -11.98 -10.79 1.42
CA ALA A 149 -10.89 -10.75 0.45
C ALA A 149 -10.09 -12.06 0.45
N ARG A 150 -9.73 -12.58 1.63
CA ARG A 150 -9.02 -13.86 1.78
C ARG A 150 -9.80 -15.02 1.17
N ASP A 151 -11.10 -15.12 1.42
CA ASP A 151 -11.96 -16.20 0.92
C ASP A 151 -12.15 -16.12 -0.60
N ASN A 152 -11.83 -14.96 -1.22
CA ASN A 152 -11.75 -14.76 -2.67
C ASN A 152 -10.31 -14.83 -3.22
N GLY A 153 -9.34 -15.34 -2.43
CA GLY A 153 -7.99 -15.64 -2.86
C GLY A 153 -7.00 -14.48 -2.79
N ILE A 154 -7.38 -13.31 -2.27
CA ILE A 154 -6.45 -12.20 -2.05
C ILE A 154 -5.67 -12.44 -0.76
N THR A 155 -4.33 -12.43 -0.86
CA THR A 155 -3.44 -12.67 0.27
C THR A 155 -2.63 -11.43 0.69
N GLY A 156 -2.78 -10.32 -0.02
CA GLY A 156 -2.18 -9.03 0.29
C GLY A 156 -3.19 -8.04 0.89
N PHE A 157 -2.76 -7.23 1.87
CA PHE A 157 -3.66 -6.32 2.59
C PHE A 157 -3.00 -4.97 2.90
N ILE A 158 -3.81 -3.91 2.83
CA ILE A 158 -3.51 -2.61 3.42
C ILE A 158 -4.31 -2.52 4.72
N CYS A 159 -3.62 -2.39 5.84
CA CYS A 159 -4.22 -2.28 7.16
C CYS A 159 -3.43 -1.33 8.07
N SER A 160 -4.10 -0.80 9.09
CA SER A 160 -3.44 0.07 10.06
C SER A 160 -2.48 -0.73 10.94
N PRO A 161 -1.47 -0.06 11.56
CA PRO A 161 -0.54 -0.74 12.47
C PRO A 161 -1.23 -1.49 13.62
N LEU A 162 -2.42 -1.04 14.03
CA LEU A 162 -3.17 -1.61 15.14
C LEU A 162 -3.90 -2.92 14.78
N GLU A 163 -4.01 -3.22 13.49
CA GLU A 163 -4.76 -4.38 12.96
C GLU A 163 -3.83 -5.51 12.51
N VAL A 164 -2.58 -5.17 12.14
CA VAL A 164 -1.62 -6.11 11.54
C VAL A 164 -1.43 -7.36 12.38
N GLU A 165 -1.23 -7.24 13.70
CA GLU A 165 -0.93 -8.37 14.58
C GLU A 165 -2.01 -9.45 14.52
N GLY A 166 -3.28 -9.04 14.66
CA GLY A 166 -4.41 -9.95 14.58
C GLY A 166 -4.56 -10.60 13.21
N LEU A 167 -4.47 -9.80 12.14
CA LEU A 167 -4.63 -10.29 10.77
C LEU A 167 -3.46 -11.19 10.34
N HIS A 168 -2.24 -10.86 10.76
CA HIS A 168 -1.06 -11.68 10.48
C HIS A 168 -1.11 -13.02 11.22
N ALA A 169 -1.65 -13.05 12.44
CA ALA A 169 -1.85 -14.31 13.18
C ALA A 169 -2.81 -15.26 12.44
N GLU A 170 -3.83 -14.72 11.73
CA GLU A 170 -4.78 -15.51 10.94
C GLU A 170 -4.25 -15.92 9.56
N LEU A 171 -3.33 -15.13 8.98
CA LEU A 171 -2.72 -15.38 7.68
C LEU A 171 -1.21 -15.11 7.73
N PRO A 172 -0.39 -15.99 8.34
CA PRO A 172 1.06 -15.75 8.51
C PRO A 172 1.84 -15.62 7.20
N SER A 173 1.34 -16.20 6.11
CA SER A 173 1.91 -16.09 4.76
C SER A 173 1.44 -14.84 4.01
N GLY A 174 0.55 -14.04 4.58
CA GLY A 174 -0.01 -12.85 3.95
C GLY A 174 0.99 -11.70 3.82
N THR A 175 0.77 -10.85 2.84
CA THR A 175 1.50 -9.60 2.67
C THR A 175 0.74 -8.46 3.33
N PHE A 176 1.32 -7.83 4.35
CA PHE A 176 0.71 -6.71 5.06
C PHE A 176 1.50 -5.44 4.84
N ILE A 177 0.93 -4.47 4.12
CA ILE A 177 1.54 -3.17 3.89
C ILE A 177 0.80 -2.13 4.74
N THR A 178 1.57 -1.41 5.56
CA THR A 178 1.00 -0.59 6.63
C THR A 178 1.32 0.88 6.42
N PRO A 179 0.30 1.72 6.10
CA PRO A 179 0.41 3.18 6.13
C PRO A 179 0.22 3.71 7.56
N GLY A 180 0.38 5.02 7.75
CA GLY A 180 0.15 5.66 9.05
C GLY A 180 1.29 5.44 10.05
N VAL A 181 2.46 5.10 9.55
CA VAL A 181 3.66 4.94 10.38
C VAL A 181 4.33 6.29 10.60
N ARG A 182 4.67 6.57 11.87
CA ARG A 182 5.34 7.81 12.26
C ARG A 182 6.52 7.49 13.20
N PRO A 183 7.69 8.11 13.01
CA PRO A 183 8.75 8.09 14.01
C PRO A 183 8.24 8.63 15.34
N ALA A 184 8.85 8.22 16.45
CA ALA A 184 8.49 8.71 17.77
C ALA A 184 8.63 10.25 17.82
N GLY A 185 7.58 10.95 18.30
CA GLY A 185 7.54 12.42 18.39
C GLY A 185 7.17 13.17 17.10
N ALA A 186 6.90 12.50 15.99
CA ALA A 186 6.43 13.14 14.77
C ALA A 186 4.95 13.57 14.85
N SER A 187 4.56 14.58 14.07
CA SER A 187 3.16 15.03 13.95
C SER A 187 2.23 13.91 13.47
N LEU A 188 1.04 13.82 14.06
CA LEU A 188 0.02 12.84 13.68
C LEU A 188 -0.67 13.20 12.36
N ASP A 189 -0.73 14.49 12.03
CA ASP A 189 -1.43 15.05 10.85
C ASP A 189 -2.86 14.47 10.70
N ASP A 190 -3.16 13.90 9.54
CA ASP A 190 -4.45 13.30 9.16
C ASP A 190 -4.58 11.81 9.54
N GLN A 191 -3.61 11.22 10.25
CA GLN A 191 -3.63 9.82 10.66
C GLN A 191 -4.14 9.67 12.10
N ASN A 192 -5.23 8.92 12.26
CA ASN A 192 -5.84 8.66 13.57
C ASN A 192 -5.29 7.40 14.26
N ARG A 193 -4.62 6.51 13.52
CA ARG A 193 -4.12 5.21 13.98
C ARG A 193 -2.66 5.08 13.57
N VAL A 194 -1.75 5.46 14.46
CA VAL A 194 -0.31 5.49 14.20
C VAL A 194 0.45 4.54 15.11
N ALA A 195 1.57 4.02 14.61
CA ALA A 195 2.58 3.32 15.38
C ALA A 195 3.98 3.70 14.88
N THR A 196 5.01 3.36 15.64
CA THR A 196 6.39 3.50 15.14
C THR A 196 6.71 2.45 14.07
N PRO A 197 7.72 2.66 13.21
CA PRO A 197 8.18 1.67 12.24
C PRO A 197 8.52 0.32 12.89
N LEU A 198 9.17 0.36 14.04
CA LEU A 198 9.57 -0.84 14.79
C LEU A 198 8.36 -1.63 15.27
N GLN A 199 7.38 -0.95 15.88
CA GLN A 199 6.15 -1.59 16.35
C GLN A 199 5.37 -2.25 15.21
N ALA A 200 5.17 -1.54 14.09
CA ALA A 200 4.46 -2.09 12.94
C ALA A 200 5.15 -3.36 12.38
N LYS A 201 6.49 -3.38 12.34
CA LYS A 201 7.24 -4.57 11.93
C LYS A 201 7.13 -5.72 12.92
N GLN A 202 7.20 -5.44 14.22
CA GLN A 202 7.04 -6.47 15.28
C GLN A 202 5.64 -7.09 15.24
N SER A 203 4.62 -6.32 14.85
CA SER A 203 3.26 -6.79 14.63
C SER A 203 3.08 -7.61 13.35
N GLY A 204 4.11 -7.76 12.49
CA GLY A 204 4.05 -8.58 11.28
C GLY A 204 3.88 -7.82 9.95
N ALA A 205 4.05 -6.49 9.94
CA ALA A 205 4.03 -5.73 8.69
C ALA A 205 5.18 -6.16 7.76
N THR A 206 4.85 -6.55 6.53
CA THR A 206 5.82 -6.91 5.48
C THR A 206 6.56 -5.67 5.00
N SER A 207 5.82 -4.60 4.75
CA SER A 207 6.34 -3.30 4.29
C SER A 207 5.60 -2.15 4.94
N LEU A 208 6.25 -0.99 5.03
CA LEU A 208 5.68 0.24 5.55
C LEU A 208 5.48 1.25 4.43
N VAL A 209 4.43 2.08 4.52
CA VAL A 209 4.28 3.26 3.66
C VAL A 209 4.57 4.51 4.47
N ILE A 210 5.62 5.23 4.07
CA ILE A 210 6.09 6.45 4.73
C ILE A 210 6.15 7.59 3.70
N GLY A 211 5.40 8.64 3.93
CA GLY A 211 5.36 9.84 3.06
C GLY A 211 6.11 11.01 3.67
N ARG A 212 5.39 12.02 4.16
CA ARG A 212 5.91 13.29 4.70
C ARG A 212 7.09 13.17 5.67
N PRO A 213 7.16 12.17 6.58
CA PRO A 213 8.34 11.99 7.43
C PRO A 213 9.65 11.80 6.66
N ILE A 214 9.60 11.28 5.44
CA ILE A 214 10.76 11.17 4.54
C ILE A 214 10.80 12.35 3.58
N THR A 215 9.71 12.60 2.84
CA THR A 215 9.71 13.52 1.70
C THR A 215 9.85 15.00 2.09
N ARG A 216 9.54 15.34 3.35
CA ARG A 216 9.70 16.70 3.91
C ARG A 216 10.79 16.80 4.98
N ALA A 217 11.58 15.74 5.19
CA ALA A 217 12.68 15.77 6.13
C ALA A 217 13.78 16.72 5.62
N PRO A 218 14.51 17.38 6.51
CA PRO A 218 15.72 18.15 6.12
C PRO A 218 16.76 17.28 5.42
N ASP A 219 16.86 16.01 5.81
CA ASP A 219 17.65 14.97 5.15
C ASP A 219 16.76 13.74 4.87
N PRO A 220 16.15 13.65 3.67
CA PRO A 220 15.29 12.53 3.31
C PRO A 220 16.01 11.19 3.31
N ARG A 221 17.31 11.16 3.00
CA ARG A 221 18.12 9.94 3.00
C ARG A 221 18.28 9.38 4.41
N ALA A 222 18.66 10.20 5.36
CA ALA A 222 18.77 9.82 6.76
C ALA A 222 17.41 9.37 7.32
N ALA A 223 16.34 10.10 7.00
CA ALA A 223 14.97 9.76 7.41
C ALA A 223 14.50 8.42 6.84
N ALA A 224 14.87 8.07 5.61
CA ALA A 224 14.53 6.78 5.01
C ALA A 224 15.32 5.59 5.59
N GLN A 225 16.48 5.85 6.19
CA GLN A 225 17.31 4.86 6.88
C GLN A 225 16.89 4.65 8.35
N ASP A 226 16.28 5.67 8.97
CA ASP A 226 15.80 5.59 10.35
C ASP A 226 14.56 4.68 10.43
N ARG A 227 14.73 3.56 11.11
CA ARG A 227 13.71 2.51 11.27
C ARG A 227 13.24 2.37 12.72
N LYS A 228 13.49 3.38 13.54
CA LYS A 228 13.14 3.39 14.97
C LYS A 228 11.71 3.82 15.24
#